data_ed0f539d395f94f8a6908e71e1d93701
#
_entry.id   ed0f539d395f94f8a6908e71e1d93701
#
_cell.length_a   1.000
_cell.length_b   1.000
_cell.length_c   1.000
_cell.angle_alpha   90.00
_cell.angle_beta   90.00
_cell.angle_gamma   90.00
#
_symmetry.space_group_name_H-M   'P 1'
#
loop_
_entity.id
_entity.type
_entity.pdbx_description
1 polymer ?
#
loop_
_entity_poly.entity_id
_entity_poly.type
_entity_poly.pdbx_seq_one_letter_code
_entity_poly.pdbx_strand_id
1 'polypeptide(L)'
;MKQSSPRLSRRHFSIAAASAVLSACALPGGKQPEPVKPSDSTASNTPPPALSPTPPVVKPRPLRVGLALGGGAARGFAHIGVIKALEARNIEVDLVCGTSAGSVVGALYASGMNGFALNRLALKMDEASISDWAMPFRTRGFLQGVALQNYLNTTLDNRPIEKMAKPLGVVATDLKTGQPILFQRGNTGIAVRASCSVPSLFEPVKIGAHEYVDGGLVSPVPASFARKMGADFVIAVDISARPETGLTDSSFDVLLQTFTIMGQTIKAYELDKYADVVIRPNLAAMSGSDFGQRNAAILAGEEAVAKIMPELQRKLAASRVAV
;
A
#
# COMPACT_ATOMS: atom_id res chain seq x y z
N MET A 1 42.87 -4.54 -48.36
CA MET A 1 41.59 -4.24 -49.03
C MET A 1 40.71 -3.45 -48.07
N LYS A 2 40.45 -2.20 -48.44
CA LYS A 2 39.60 -1.23 -47.70
C LYS A 2 38.13 -1.56 -47.92
N GLN A 3 37.32 -1.65 -46.89
CA GLN A 3 35.87 -1.50 -47.02
C GLN A 3 35.33 -0.51 -46.00
N SER A 4 34.58 0.40 -46.55
CA SER A 4 34.04 1.63 -46.05
C SER A 4 32.78 1.43 -45.22
N SER A 5 32.65 2.17 -44.11
CA SER A 5 31.42 2.36 -43.33
C SER A 5 30.47 3.36 -44.03
N PRO A 6 29.16 3.16 -43.99
CA PRO A 6 28.18 4.17 -44.40
C PRO A 6 27.84 5.12 -43.24
N ARG A 7 27.93 6.42 -43.57
CA ARG A 7 27.47 7.54 -42.72
C ARG A 7 25.95 7.63 -42.75
N LEU A 8 25.29 7.67 -41.59
CA LEU A 8 23.87 7.99 -41.44
C LEU A 8 23.67 9.51 -41.28
N SER A 9 22.83 10.03 -42.14
CA SER A 9 22.42 11.41 -42.35
C SER A 9 21.64 11.97 -41.15
N ARG A 10 22.01 13.20 -40.73
CA ARG A 10 21.24 14.06 -39.83
C ARG A 10 19.98 14.57 -40.54
N ARG A 11 18.81 14.23 -40.04
CA ARG A 11 17.56 14.92 -40.42
C ARG A 11 17.24 15.99 -39.38
N HIS A 12 17.16 17.21 -39.87
CA HIS A 12 16.74 18.41 -39.16
C HIS A 12 15.25 18.33 -38.83
N PHE A 13 14.89 18.60 -37.60
CA PHE A 13 13.52 18.85 -37.18
C PHE A 13 13.34 20.39 -37.15
N SER A 14 12.49 20.89 -38.03
CA SER A 14 12.10 22.31 -38.09
C SER A 14 10.99 22.56 -37.05
N ILE A 15 11.21 23.55 -36.19
CA ILE A 15 10.22 24.07 -35.25
C ILE A 15 9.37 25.12 -35.99
N ALA A 16 8.08 24.88 -36.14
CA ALA A 16 7.12 25.86 -36.61
C ALA A 16 6.54 26.65 -35.43
N ALA A 17 6.84 27.93 -35.36
CA ALA A 17 6.25 28.87 -34.42
C ALA A 17 4.87 29.33 -34.95
N ALA A 18 3.82 29.15 -34.20
CA ALA A 18 2.49 29.68 -34.46
C ALA A 18 2.31 30.99 -33.68
N SER A 19 2.20 32.10 -34.41
CA SER A 19 1.89 33.42 -33.86
C SER A 19 0.40 33.57 -33.61
N ALA A 20 0.01 33.89 -32.37
CA ALA A 20 -1.38 34.24 -32.04
C ALA A 20 -1.63 35.74 -32.22
N VAL A 21 -2.64 36.06 -33.01
CA VAL A 21 -3.13 37.38 -33.30
C VAL A 21 -4.02 37.89 -32.16
N LEU A 22 -3.68 39.05 -31.59
CA LEU A 22 -4.51 39.80 -30.66
C LEU A 22 -5.59 40.58 -31.47
N SER A 23 -6.86 40.27 -31.26
CA SER A 23 -7.99 41.08 -31.69
C SER A 23 -8.45 41.98 -30.54
N ALA A 24 -8.31 43.28 -30.70
CA ALA A 24 -8.88 44.32 -29.85
C ALA A 24 -10.36 44.52 -30.18
N CYS A 25 -11.25 44.35 -29.21
CA CYS A 25 -12.64 44.80 -29.36
C CYS A 25 -12.82 46.18 -28.70
N ALA A 26 -13.29 47.13 -29.52
CA ALA A 26 -13.63 48.50 -29.14
C ALA A 26 -14.93 48.53 -28.32
N LEU A 27 -14.98 49.42 -27.34
CA LEU A 27 -16.17 49.74 -26.53
C LEU A 27 -17.02 50.81 -27.23
N PRO A 28 -18.35 50.72 -27.28
CA PRO A 28 -19.22 51.82 -27.69
C PRO A 28 -19.64 52.67 -26.49
N GLY A 29 -19.80 53.94 -26.80
CA GLY A 29 -19.96 55.14 -26.00
C GLY A 29 -21.00 55.12 -24.89
N GLY A 30 -20.67 55.98 -23.92
CA GLY A 30 -21.51 56.29 -22.78
C GLY A 30 -22.69 57.18 -23.12
N LYS A 31 -23.81 56.91 -22.40
CA LYS A 31 -24.93 57.89 -22.25
C LYS A 31 -24.86 58.51 -20.83
N GLN A 32 -25.02 59.81 -20.80
CA GLN A 32 -25.12 60.62 -19.59
C GLN A 32 -26.38 60.26 -18.77
N PRO A 33 -26.35 60.34 -17.48
CA PRO A 33 -27.53 60.10 -16.62
C PRO A 33 -28.41 61.35 -16.52
N GLU A 34 -29.72 61.17 -16.67
CA GLU A 34 -30.75 62.15 -16.36
C GLU A 34 -30.92 62.39 -14.86
N PRO A 35 -31.42 63.58 -14.42
CA PRO A 35 -31.55 63.90 -13.02
C PRO A 35 -32.73 63.19 -12.35
N VAL A 36 -32.46 62.53 -11.21
CA VAL A 36 -33.42 61.82 -10.39
C VAL A 36 -34.27 62.80 -9.56
N LYS A 37 -35.60 62.72 -9.70
CA LYS A 37 -36.57 63.35 -8.79
C LYS A 37 -36.58 62.65 -7.43
N PRO A 38 -36.77 63.39 -6.30
CA PRO A 38 -36.91 62.77 -5.01
C PRO A 38 -38.28 62.06 -4.93
N SER A 39 -38.27 60.78 -4.59
CA SER A 39 -39.48 60.02 -4.26
C SER A 39 -39.49 59.67 -2.76
N ASP A 40 -40.66 59.80 -2.22
CA ASP A 40 -41.04 59.67 -0.81
C ASP A 40 -40.50 58.42 -0.10
N SER A 41 -40.04 58.63 1.12
CA SER A 41 -39.64 57.60 2.05
C SER A 41 -40.87 56.84 2.60
N THR A 42 -41.15 55.69 2.02
CA THR A 42 -41.96 54.65 2.68
C THR A 42 -41.00 53.68 3.39
N ALA A 43 -41.07 53.69 4.71
CA ALA A 43 -40.32 52.77 5.55
C ALA A 43 -40.74 51.32 5.24
N SER A 44 -39.83 50.59 4.56
CA SER A 44 -39.97 49.16 4.32
C SER A 44 -39.57 48.43 5.59
N ASN A 45 -40.52 47.84 6.30
CA ASN A 45 -40.29 46.83 7.34
C ASN A 45 -39.82 45.53 6.71
N THR A 46 -38.52 45.46 6.38
CA THR A 46 -37.89 44.23 6.00
C THR A 46 -37.53 43.47 7.28
N PRO A 47 -38.05 42.27 7.53
CA PRO A 47 -37.63 41.46 8.68
C PRO A 47 -36.13 41.17 8.59
N PRO A 48 -35.42 41.09 9.73
CA PRO A 48 -33.98 40.81 9.74
C PRO A 48 -33.74 39.44 9.05
N PRO A 49 -32.63 39.31 8.32
CA PRO A 49 -32.30 38.06 7.63
C PRO A 49 -32.28 36.92 8.64
N ALA A 50 -33.01 35.85 8.33
CA ALA A 50 -33.04 34.64 9.13
C ALA A 50 -31.57 34.15 9.30
N LEU A 51 -31.16 33.93 10.54
CA LEU A 51 -29.86 33.36 10.87
C LEU A 51 -29.73 32.03 10.10
N SER A 52 -28.72 31.97 9.25
CA SER A 52 -28.39 30.71 8.57
C SER A 52 -28.20 29.60 9.62
N PRO A 53 -28.78 28.41 9.41
CA PRO A 53 -28.64 27.35 10.38
C PRO A 53 -27.16 27.06 10.61
N THR A 54 -26.74 27.09 11.87
CA THR A 54 -25.40 26.72 12.29
C THR A 54 -25.11 25.31 11.74
N PRO A 55 -24.00 25.10 11.04
CA PRO A 55 -23.67 23.77 10.53
C PRO A 55 -23.67 22.77 11.69
N PRO A 56 -24.17 21.54 11.49
CA PRO A 56 -24.26 20.55 12.54
C PRO A 56 -22.87 20.34 13.17
N VAL A 57 -22.77 20.43 14.48
CA VAL A 57 -21.57 20.12 15.25
C VAL A 57 -21.27 18.63 15.02
N VAL A 58 -20.34 18.33 14.12
CA VAL A 58 -19.84 16.98 13.88
C VAL A 58 -19.10 16.56 15.15
N LYS A 59 -19.65 15.60 15.90
CA LYS A 59 -18.93 15.03 17.05
C LYS A 59 -17.61 14.47 16.57
N PRO A 60 -16.47 14.80 17.22
CA PRO A 60 -15.18 14.22 16.87
C PRO A 60 -15.28 12.70 16.93
N ARG A 61 -15.00 12.02 15.81
CA ARG A 61 -14.89 10.57 15.81
C ARG A 61 -13.49 10.15 16.29
N PRO A 62 -13.33 8.96 16.90
CA PRO A 62 -12.02 8.46 17.27
C PRO A 62 -11.08 8.38 16.06
N LEU A 63 -9.81 8.72 16.28
CA LEU A 63 -8.74 8.58 15.29
C LEU A 63 -8.59 7.10 14.89
N ARG A 64 -8.71 6.80 13.61
CA ARG A 64 -8.54 5.43 13.07
C ARG A 64 -7.09 5.18 12.68
N VAL A 65 -6.45 4.21 13.34
CA VAL A 65 -5.07 3.81 13.07
C VAL A 65 -5.05 2.64 12.09
N GLY A 66 -4.42 2.85 10.93
CA GLY A 66 -4.17 1.82 9.92
C GLY A 66 -2.76 1.26 10.02
N LEU A 67 -2.62 -0.06 9.91
CA LEU A 67 -1.34 -0.76 9.85
C LEU A 67 -1.10 -1.24 8.42
N ALA A 68 -0.10 -0.68 7.74
CA ALA A 68 0.30 -1.08 6.39
C ALA A 68 1.52 -2.00 6.46
N LEU A 69 1.33 -3.28 6.13
CA LEU A 69 2.35 -4.34 6.23
C LEU A 69 2.93 -4.63 4.84
N GLY A 70 4.22 -4.36 4.67
CA GLY A 70 4.92 -4.54 3.39
C GLY A 70 5.28 -5.97 3.06
N GLY A 71 5.61 -6.20 1.78
CA GLY A 71 6.14 -7.46 1.27
C GLY A 71 7.62 -7.67 1.62
N GLY A 72 8.06 -8.93 1.68
CA GLY A 72 9.45 -9.26 1.98
C GLY A 72 9.72 -10.75 2.22
N ALA A 73 8.86 -11.64 1.76
CA ALA A 73 8.97 -13.10 1.89
C ALA A 73 9.20 -13.53 3.35
N ALA A 74 10.22 -14.34 3.68
CA ALA A 74 10.51 -14.81 5.04
C ALA A 74 10.74 -13.66 6.06
N ARG A 75 11.14 -12.47 5.61
CA ARG A 75 11.24 -11.28 6.48
C ARG A 75 9.90 -10.85 7.07
N GLY A 76 8.78 -11.39 6.55
CA GLY A 76 7.42 -11.19 7.07
C GLY A 76 7.25 -11.52 8.55
N PHE A 77 8.07 -12.41 9.12
CA PHE A 77 8.03 -12.68 10.56
C PHE A 77 8.29 -11.44 11.42
N ALA A 78 8.99 -10.44 10.91
CA ALA A 78 9.20 -9.17 11.62
C ALA A 78 7.89 -8.42 11.89
N HIS A 79 6.87 -8.56 11.05
CA HIS A 79 5.55 -7.97 11.29
C HIS A 79 4.93 -8.48 12.59
N ILE A 80 5.18 -9.74 12.96
CA ILE A 80 4.67 -10.33 14.21
C ILE A 80 5.29 -9.61 15.40
N GLY A 81 6.61 -9.35 15.35
CA GLY A 81 7.30 -8.59 16.40
C GLY A 81 6.77 -7.17 16.51
N VAL A 82 6.53 -6.51 15.36
CA VAL A 82 5.93 -5.17 15.33
C VAL A 82 4.55 -5.18 16.01
N ILE A 83 3.67 -6.11 15.65
CA ILE A 83 2.31 -6.22 16.23
C ILE A 83 2.40 -6.46 17.74
N LYS A 84 3.22 -7.41 18.20
CA LYS A 84 3.45 -7.68 19.63
C LYS A 84 3.87 -6.41 20.39
N ALA A 85 4.83 -5.67 19.83
CA ALA A 85 5.37 -4.49 20.49
C ALA A 85 4.39 -3.30 20.48
N LEU A 86 3.55 -3.15 19.46
CA LEU A 86 2.47 -2.15 19.43
C LEU A 86 1.40 -2.47 20.47
N GLU A 87 0.92 -3.73 20.53
CA GLU A 87 -0.07 -4.19 21.50
C GLU A 87 0.43 -4.05 22.94
N ALA A 88 1.70 -4.40 23.22
CA ALA A 88 2.31 -4.25 24.53
C ALA A 88 2.38 -2.79 25.03
N ARG A 89 2.20 -1.83 24.13
CA ARG A 89 2.18 -0.38 24.41
C ARG A 89 0.80 0.25 24.23
N ASN A 90 -0.25 -0.58 24.17
CA ASN A 90 -1.64 -0.15 23.99
C ASN A 90 -1.84 0.74 22.75
N ILE A 91 -1.11 0.47 21.68
CA ILE A 91 -1.36 1.07 20.38
C ILE A 91 -2.38 0.20 19.66
N GLU A 92 -3.62 0.64 19.65
CA GLU A 92 -4.71 -0.05 18.96
C GLU A 92 -4.64 0.20 17.45
N VAL A 93 -4.84 -0.88 16.67
CA VAL A 93 -4.90 -0.85 15.22
C VAL A 93 -6.34 -1.13 14.81
N ASP A 94 -6.94 -0.21 14.06
CA ASP A 94 -8.34 -0.27 13.64
C ASP A 94 -8.54 -1.00 12.32
N LEU A 95 -7.54 -0.97 11.42
CA LEU A 95 -7.59 -1.64 10.13
C LEU A 95 -6.18 -2.09 9.69
N VAL A 96 -6.12 -3.10 8.85
CA VAL A 96 -4.86 -3.66 8.33
C VAL A 96 -4.90 -3.72 6.81
N CYS A 97 -3.81 -3.28 6.18
CA CYS A 97 -3.60 -3.46 4.75
C CYS A 97 -2.25 -4.16 4.52
N GLY A 98 -2.22 -5.22 3.73
CA GLY A 98 -1.01 -6.02 3.52
C GLY A 98 -0.71 -6.30 2.06
N THR A 99 0.59 -6.39 1.75
CA THR A 99 1.13 -6.83 0.47
C THR A 99 2.02 -8.05 0.69
N SER A 100 1.87 -9.10 -0.12
CA SER A 100 2.72 -10.30 -0.08
C SER A 100 2.79 -10.89 1.33
N ALA A 101 3.98 -11.11 1.90
CA ALA A 101 4.13 -11.58 3.29
C ALA A 101 3.35 -10.73 4.30
N GLY A 102 3.22 -9.43 4.08
CA GLY A 102 2.40 -8.55 4.90
C GLY A 102 0.91 -8.86 4.82
N SER A 103 0.42 -9.39 3.69
CA SER A 103 -0.97 -9.84 3.57
C SER A 103 -1.25 -11.12 4.36
N VAL A 104 -0.26 -12.02 4.46
CA VAL A 104 -0.34 -13.24 5.29
C VAL A 104 -0.51 -12.88 6.76
N VAL A 105 0.44 -12.09 7.30
CA VAL A 105 0.39 -11.68 8.71
C VAL A 105 -0.81 -10.78 8.97
N GLY A 106 -1.14 -9.90 8.02
CA GLY A 106 -2.31 -9.02 8.10
C GLY A 106 -3.64 -9.78 8.18
N ALA A 107 -3.80 -10.85 7.39
CA ALA A 107 -5.00 -11.68 7.43
C ALA A 107 -5.16 -12.42 8.77
N LEU A 108 -4.07 -12.99 9.28
CA LEU A 108 -4.04 -13.64 10.57
C LEU A 108 -4.32 -12.65 11.72
N TYR A 109 -3.73 -11.47 11.68
CA TYR A 109 -3.99 -10.42 12.68
C TYR A 109 -5.43 -9.89 12.59
N ALA A 110 -5.93 -9.63 11.39
CA ALA A 110 -7.29 -9.16 11.18
C ALA A 110 -8.36 -10.17 11.61
N SER A 111 -8.04 -11.45 11.66
CA SER A 111 -8.94 -12.50 12.17
C SER A 111 -9.24 -12.40 13.66
N GLY A 112 -8.44 -11.60 14.40
CA GLY A 112 -8.51 -11.44 15.86
C GLY A 112 -7.36 -12.12 16.61
N MET A 113 -6.39 -12.73 15.92
CA MET A 113 -5.18 -13.22 16.56
C MET A 113 -4.34 -12.05 17.06
N ASN A 114 -3.97 -12.04 18.33
CA ASN A 114 -3.00 -11.08 18.86
C ASN A 114 -1.56 -11.48 18.54
N GLY A 115 -0.62 -10.58 18.77
CA GLY A 115 0.79 -10.78 18.47
C GLY A 115 1.40 -12.03 19.13
N PHE A 116 0.97 -12.42 20.31
CA PHE A 116 1.40 -13.66 20.96
C PHE A 116 0.84 -14.91 20.28
N ALA A 117 -0.41 -14.88 19.83
CA ALA A 117 -0.99 -15.98 19.06
C ALA A 117 -0.30 -16.14 17.70
N LEU A 118 -0.01 -15.04 17.01
CA LEU A 118 0.78 -15.01 15.77
C LEU A 118 2.18 -15.60 15.99
N ASN A 119 2.85 -15.23 17.06
CA ASN A 119 4.17 -15.76 17.40
C ASN A 119 4.14 -17.28 17.63
N ARG A 120 3.16 -17.79 18.39
CA ARG A 120 3.01 -19.24 18.59
C ARG A 120 2.71 -19.98 17.28
N LEU A 121 1.90 -19.39 16.40
CA LEU A 121 1.61 -19.96 15.09
C LEU A 121 2.87 -20.02 14.23
N ALA A 122 3.65 -18.93 14.17
CA ALA A 122 4.88 -18.85 13.42
C ALA A 122 5.92 -19.90 13.87
N LEU A 123 6.04 -20.13 15.18
CA LEU A 123 6.96 -21.14 15.72
C LEU A 123 6.59 -22.59 15.37
N LYS A 124 5.30 -22.84 15.11
CA LYS A 124 4.77 -24.16 14.72
C LYS A 124 4.70 -24.36 13.22
N MET A 125 4.86 -23.29 12.45
CA MET A 125 4.73 -23.37 11.00
C MET A 125 5.90 -24.16 10.40
N ASP A 126 5.55 -25.18 9.63
CA ASP A 126 6.48 -25.91 8.79
C ASP A 126 6.49 -25.27 7.39
N GLU A 127 7.67 -24.94 6.88
CA GLU A 127 7.83 -24.37 5.54
C GLU A 127 7.26 -25.27 4.44
N ALA A 128 7.40 -26.57 4.59
CA ALA A 128 6.85 -27.56 3.65
C ALA A 128 5.31 -27.50 3.56
N SER A 129 4.63 -27.02 4.62
CA SER A 129 3.17 -26.90 4.64
C SER A 129 2.62 -25.75 3.80
N ILE A 130 3.47 -24.80 3.39
CA ILE A 130 3.10 -23.61 2.60
C ILE A 130 3.76 -23.57 1.22
N SER A 131 4.61 -24.54 0.89
CA SER A 131 5.35 -24.64 -0.37
C SER A 131 4.82 -25.81 -1.20
N ASP A 132 4.38 -25.53 -2.41
CA ASP A 132 3.93 -26.51 -3.39
C ASP A 132 4.62 -26.28 -4.74
N TRP A 133 5.35 -27.29 -5.20
CA TRP A 133 6.09 -27.24 -6.45
C TRP A 133 5.19 -27.49 -7.65
N ALA A 134 5.28 -26.62 -8.66
CA ALA A 134 4.62 -26.82 -9.94
C ALA A 134 5.42 -27.78 -10.83
N MET A 135 4.75 -28.44 -11.78
CA MET A 135 5.45 -29.29 -12.75
C MET A 135 6.32 -28.44 -13.69
N PRO A 136 7.65 -28.69 -13.77
CA PRO A 136 8.53 -27.93 -14.62
C PRO A 136 8.08 -27.99 -16.09
N PHE A 137 8.27 -26.90 -16.83
CA PHE A 137 7.98 -26.75 -18.28
C PHE A 137 6.49 -26.69 -18.69
N ARG A 138 5.52 -26.83 -17.76
CA ARG A 138 4.10 -26.75 -18.07
C ARG A 138 3.40 -25.55 -17.46
N THR A 139 4.09 -24.81 -16.59
CA THR A 139 3.51 -23.75 -15.75
C THR A 139 4.28 -22.45 -15.90
N ARG A 140 3.65 -21.33 -15.56
CA ARG A 140 4.24 -19.98 -15.62
C ARG A 140 4.98 -19.60 -14.34
N GLY A 141 5.20 -20.54 -13.41
CA GLY A 141 5.91 -20.38 -12.15
C GLY A 141 6.42 -21.73 -11.64
N PHE A 142 7.36 -21.71 -10.70
CA PHE A 142 7.91 -22.92 -10.07
C PHE A 142 7.02 -23.44 -8.94
N LEU A 143 6.20 -22.57 -8.33
CA LEU A 143 5.29 -22.88 -7.23
C LEU A 143 3.85 -22.53 -7.61
N GLN A 144 2.90 -23.34 -7.18
CA GLN A 144 1.48 -23.06 -7.43
C GLN A 144 0.90 -22.08 -6.42
N GLY A 145 1.36 -22.11 -5.17
CA GLY A 145 0.87 -21.29 -4.04
C GLY A 145 -0.48 -21.76 -3.49
N VAL A 146 -0.99 -22.92 -3.91
CA VAL A 146 -2.24 -23.50 -3.40
C VAL A 146 -2.09 -23.96 -1.97
N ALA A 147 -0.89 -24.46 -1.58
CA ALA A 147 -0.59 -24.85 -0.22
C ALA A 147 -0.75 -23.67 0.75
N LEU A 148 -0.21 -22.49 0.42
CA LEU A 148 -0.40 -21.27 1.23
C LEU A 148 -1.89 -20.87 1.35
N GLN A 149 -2.63 -20.94 0.23
CA GLN A 149 -4.07 -20.67 0.22
C GLN A 149 -4.82 -21.60 1.17
N ASN A 150 -4.55 -22.91 1.07
CA ASN A 150 -5.22 -23.93 1.89
C ASN A 150 -4.83 -23.80 3.36
N TYR A 151 -3.55 -23.55 3.65
CA TYR A 151 -3.09 -23.29 5.02
C TYR A 151 -3.84 -22.13 5.66
N LEU A 152 -3.97 -21.00 4.95
CA LEU A 152 -4.70 -19.84 5.46
C LEU A 152 -6.18 -20.10 5.60
N ASN A 153 -6.82 -20.72 4.60
CA ASN A 153 -8.24 -21.04 4.68
C ASN A 153 -8.56 -21.95 5.86
N THR A 154 -7.73 -22.97 6.11
CA THR A 154 -7.87 -23.86 7.27
C THR A 154 -7.64 -23.10 8.59
N THR A 155 -6.55 -22.32 8.68
CA THR A 155 -6.21 -21.55 9.90
C THR A 155 -7.27 -20.51 10.25
N LEU A 156 -7.97 -19.98 9.26
CA LEU A 156 -8.98 -18.93 9.40
C LEU A 156 -10.43 -19.47 9.35
N ASP A 157 -10.62 -20.79 9.41
CA ASP A 157 -11.94 -21.44 9.28
C ASP A 157 -12.71 -20.97 8.04
N ASN A 158 -12.02 -20.83 6.90
CA ASN A 158 -12.55 -20.30 5.65
C ASN A 158 -13.23 -18.92 5.76
N ARG A 159 -12.88 -18.14 6.77
CA ARG A 159 -13.47 -16.82 7.01
C ARG A 159 -13.15 -15.88 5.84
N PRO A 160 -14.16 -15.29 5.19
CA PRO A 160 -13.95 -14.33 4.11
C PRO A 160 -13.45 -12.99 4.64
N ILE A 161 -12.82 -12.19 3.79
CA ILE A 161 -12.15 -10.92 4.16
C ILE A 161 -13.12 -9.96 4.87
N GLU A 162 -14.33 -9.81 4.36
CA GLU A 162 -15.36 -8.91 4.93
C GLU A 162 -15.93 -9.35 6.29
N LYS A 163 -15.58 -10.55 6.75
CA LYS A 163 -15.98 -11.08 8.07
C LYS A 163 -14.83 -11.12 9.08
N MET A 164 -13.70 -10.52 8.76
CA MET A 164 -12.60 -10.39 9.71
C MET A 164 -12.98 -9.49 10.89
N ALA A 165 -12.36 -9.72 12.05
CA ALA A 165 -12.60 -8.92 13.25
C ALA A 165 -12.13 -7.47 13.08
N LYS A 166 -11.08 -7.24 12.25
CA LYS A 166 -10.66 -5.92 11.81
C LYS A 166 -10.81 -5.80 10.29
N PRO A 167 -11.17 -4.63 9.75
CA PRO A 167 -11.13 -4.40 8.30
C PRO A 167 -9.77 -4.79 7.72
N LEU A 168 -9.79 -5.68 6.73
CA LEU A 168 -8.61 -6.19 6.03
C LEU A 168 -8.61 -5.74 4.58
N GLY A 169 -7.47 -5.26 4.11
CA GLY A 169 -7.17 -5.04 2.71
C GLY A 169 -5.97 -5.88 2.26
N VAL A 170 -6.10 -6.57 1.16
CA VAL A 170 -5.03 -7.36 0.55
C VAL A 170 -4.73 -6.79 -0.83
N VAL A 171 -3.49 -6.34 -1.06
CA VAL A 171 -3.09 -5.71 -2.33
C VAL A 171 -2.45 -6.73 -3.24
N ALA A 172 -2.90 -6.78 -4.49
CA ALA A 172 -2.30 -7.54 -5.58
C ALA A 172 -2.21 -6.66 -6.84
N THR A 173 -1.59 -7.20 -7.89
CA THR A 173 -1.44 -6.54 -9.19
C THR A 173 -2.22 -7.31 -10.26
N ASP A 174 -3.10 -6.64 -11.01
CA ASP A 174 -3.70 -7.24 -12.20
C ASP A 174 -2.61 -7.39 -13.28
N LEU A 175 -2.35 -8.63 -13.67
CA LEU A 175 -1.23 -8.95 -14.58
C LEU A 175 -1.40 -8.36 -15.97
N LYS A 176 -2.63 -8.18 -16.44
CA LYS A 176 -2.91 -7.67 -17.78
C LYS A 176 -2.82 -6.15 -17.86
N THR A 177 -3.29 -5.46 -16.83
CA THR A 177 -3.41 -4.00 -16.84
C THR A 177 -2.30 -3.29 -16.07
N GLY A 178 -1.58 -4.00 -15.20
CA GLY A 178 -0.60 -3.44 -14.27
C GLY A 178 -1.24 -2.61 -13.14
N GLN A 179 -2.57 -2.60 -13.04
CA GLN A 179 -3.27 -1.81 -12.03
C GLN A 179 -3.27 -2.53 -10.67
N PRO A 180 -3.11 -1.78 -9.57
CA PRO A 180 -3.30 -2.36 -8.25
C PRO A 180 -4.76 -2.72 -8.00
N ILE A 181 -5.01 -3.85 -7.36
CA ILE A 181 -6.29 -4.25 -6.83
C ILE A 181 -6.22 -4.34 -5.31
N LEU A 182 -7.26 -3.87 -4.62
CA LEU A 182 -7.45 -4.01 -3.19
C LEU A 182 -8.60 -5.00 -2.93
N PHE A 183 -8.28 -6.20 -2.50
CA PHE A 183 -9.27 -7.17 -2.06
C PHE A 183 -9.72 -6.84 -0.64
N GLN A 184 -11.01 -6.56 -0.48
CA GLN A 184 -11.68 -6.32 0.80
C GLN A 184 -12.86 -7.27 1.02
N ARG A 185 -13.09 -8.20 0.10
CA ARG A 185 -14.18 -9.19 0.11
C ARG A 185 -13.73 -10.49 -0.55
N GLY A 186 -14.43 -11.58 -0.23
CA GLY A 186 -14.23 -12.89 -0.83
C GLY A 186 -13.27 -13.78 -0.05
N ASN A 187 -12.83 -14.86 -0.67
CA ASN A 187 -11.96 -15.86 -0.03
C ASN A 187 -10.60 -15.27 0.34
N THR A 188 -10.26 -15.32 1.62
CA THR A 188 -9.04 -14.73 2.16
C THR A 188 -7.79 -15.43 1.64
N GLY A 189 -7.78 -16.77 1.61
CA GLY A 189 -6.63 -17.53 1.13
C GLY A 189 -6.31 -17.27 -0.35
N ILE A 190 -7.34 -17.16 -1.22
CA ILE A 190 -7.14 -16.85 -2.64
C ILE A 190 -6.58 -15.42 -2.81
N ALA A 191 -7.12 -14.44 -2.09
CA ALA A 191 -6.64 -13.07 -2.18
C ALA A 191 -5.19 -12.92 -1.70
N VAL A 192 -4.84 -13.58 -0.58
CA VAL A 192 -3.47 -13.60 -0.07
C VAL A 192 -2.53 -14.34 -1.02
N ARG A 193 -2.95 -15.48 -1.59
CA ARG A 193 -2.18 -16.18 -2.62
C ARG A 193 -1.89 -15.26 -3.81
N ALA A 194 -2.89 -14.52 -4.31
CA ALA A 194 -2.70 -13.56 -5.38
C ALA A 194 -1.67 -12.48 -5.03
N SER A 195 -1.76 -11.95 -3.79
CA SER A 195 -0.84 -10.96 -3.26
C SER A 195 0.60 -11.47 -3.10
N CYS A 196 0.79 -12.78 -2.93
CA CYS A 196 2.10 -13.43 -2.76
C CYS A 196 2.65 -14.05 -4.05
N SER A 197 1.95 -13.94 -5.19
CA SER A 197 2.35 -14.58 -6.43
C SER A 197 3.42 -13.78 -7.17
N VAL A 198 4.66 -13.84 -6.65
CA VAL A 198 5.84 -13.22 -7.28
C VAL A 198 6.02 -13.79 -8.69
N PRO A 199 6.06 -12.95 -9.74
CA PRO A 199 6.23 -13.41 -11.12
C PRO A 199 7.45 -14.30 -11.28
N SER A 200 7.33 -15.29 -12.12
CA SER A 200 8.32 -16.35 -12.39
C SER A 200 8.56 -17.33 -11.24
N LEU A 201 8.33 -16.95 -9.98
CA LEU A 201 8.42 -17.87 -8.84
C LEU A 201 7.09 -18.60 -8.62
N PHE A 202 5.98 -17.88 -8.63
CA PHE A 202 4.63 -18.43 -8.48
C PHE A 202 3.81 -18.29 -9.76
N GLU A 203 2.84 -19.18 -9.91
CA GLU A 203 1.82 -19.04 -10.94
C GLU A 203 0.93 -17.83 -10.65
N PRO A 204 0.54 -17.05 -11.69
CA PRO A 204 -0.50 -16.05 -11.57
C PRO A 204 -1.82 -16.66 -11.09
N VAL A 205 -2.53 -15.97 -10.22
CA VAL A 205 -3.79 -16.45 -9.64
C VAL A 205 -4.98 -15.93 -10.44
N LYS A 206 -5.75 -16.85 -11.01
CA LYS A 206 -6.99 -16.51 -11.73
C LYS A 206 -8.14 -16.33 -10.75
N ILE A 207 -8.76 -15.14 -10.77
CA ILE A 207 -9.97 -14.82 -10.01
C ILE A 207 -10.98 -14.19 -10.99
N GLY A 208 -12.04 -14.91 -11.30
CA GLY A 208 -12.99 -14.49 -12.33
C GLY A 208 -12.36 -14.45 -13.73
N ALA A 209 -12.44 -13.29 -14.40
CA ALA A 209 -11.87 -13.06 -15.72
C ALA A 209 -10.42 -12.51 -15.68
N HIS A 210 -9.87 -12.24 -14.50
CA HIS A 210 -8.57 -11.60 -14.30
C HIS A 210 -7.53 -12.57 -13.76
N GLU A 211 -6.25 -12.25 -14.01
CA GLU A 211 -5.09 -12.91 -13.43
C GLU A 211 -4.30 -11.91 -12.58
N TYR A 212 -3.91 -12.34 -11.40
CA TYR A 212 -3.24 -11.50 -10.42
C TYR A 212 -1.87 -12.05 -10.06
N VAL A 213 -0.96 -11.13 -9.81
CA VAL A 213 0.41 -11.38 -9.32
C VAL A 213 0.69 -10.51 -8.10
N ASP A 214 1.90 -10.68 -7.51
CA ASP A 214 2.29 -10.02 -6.26
C ASP A 214 2.01 -8.51 -6.28
N GLY A 215 1.44 -8.02 -5.17
CA GLY A 215 1.14 -6.62 -4.99
C GLY A 215 2.38 -5.72 -4.85
N GLY A 216 3.54 -6.31 -4.56
CA GLY A 216 4.81 -5.60 -4.46
C GLY A 216 5.27 -4.91 -5.75
N LEU A 217 4.73 -5.32 -6.91
CA LEU A 217 4.99 -4.66 -8.18
C LEU A 217 4.42 -3.23 -8.25
N VAL A 218 3.35 -2.94 -7.50
CA VAL A 218 2.63 -1.66 -7.55
C VAL A 218 2.54 -0.94 -6.20
N SER A 219 2.60 -1.66 -5.10
CA SER A 219 2.54 -1.12 -3.73
C SER A 219 3.28 -2.03 -2.75
N PRO A 220 4.62 -1.96 -2.71
CA PRO A 220 5.45 -2.80 -1.83
C PRO A 220 5.11 -2.65 -0.35
N VAL A 221 4.72 -1.45 0.09
CA VAL A 221 4.22 -1.18 1.45
C VAL A 221 2.94 -0.36 1.31
N PRO A 222 1.74 -0.94 1.53
CA PRO A 222 0.47 -0.42 1.04
C PRO A 222 -0.12 0.72 1.90
N ALA A 223 0.67 1.78 2.15
CA ALA A 223 0.26 2.91 2.98
C ALA A 223 -0.89 3.71 2.37
N SER A 224 -0.87 3.91 1.04
CA SER A 224 -1.95 4.60 0.31
C SER A 224 -3.28 3.84 0.39
N PHE A 225 -3.22 2.51 0.41
CA PHE A 225 -4.41 1.66 0.54
C PHE A 225 -4.96 1.67 1.96
N ALA A 226 -4.10 1.72 3.00
CA ALA A 226 -4.57 1.94 4.37
C ALA A 226 -5.34 3.28 4.51
N ARG A 227 -4.85 4.35 3.87
CA ARG A 227 -5.59 5.63 3.77
C ARG A 227 -6.93 5.47 3.05
N LYS A 228 -6.95 4.80 1.89
CA LYS A 228 -8.19 4.53 1.13
C LYS A 228 -9.21 3.71 1.92
N MET A 229 -8.76 2.85 2.84
CA MET A 229 -9.61 2.11 3.77
C MET A 229 -10.14 2.98 4.93
N GLY A 230 -9.72 4.23 5.02
CA GLY A 230 -10.18 5.22 5.98
C GLY A 230 -9.32 5.32 7.24
N ALA A 231 -8.03 5.01 7.16
CA ALA A 231 -7.08 5.33 8.22
C ALA A 231 -6.80 6.84 8.28
N ASP A 232 -6.92 7.42 9.47
CA ASP A 232 -6.53 8.80 9.75
C ASP A 232 -5.04 8.90 10.10
N PHE A 233 -4.49 7.81 10.63
CA PHE A 233 -3.08 7.66 10.96
C PHE A 233 -2.56 6.32 10.42
N VAL A 234 -1.47 6.34 9.65
CA VAL A 234 -0.90 5.14 9.03
C VAL A 234 0.47 4.82 9.62
N ILE A 235 0.57 3.66 10.26
CA ILE A 235 1.82 3.02 10.65
C ILE A 235 2.21 2.06 9.53
N ALA A 236 3.26 2.37 8.80
CA ALA A 236 3.80 1.52 7.74
C ALA A 236 4.96 0.68 8.25
N VAL A 237 5.02 -0.59 7.87
CA VAL A 237 6.10 -1.51 8.23
C VAL A 237 6.82 -1.96 6.96
N ASP A 238 8.04 -1.48 6.78
CA ASP A 238 8.88 -1.77 5.63
C ASP A 238 9.91 -2.85 5.95
N ILE A 239 9.69 -4.04 5.41
CA ILE A 239 10.57 -5.20 5.53
C ILE A 239 11.23 -5.60 4.20
N SER A 240 11.16 -4.72 3.18
CA SER A 240 11.67 -5.02 1.84
C SER A 240 13.19 -5.23 1.83
N ALA A 241 13.65 -6.02 0.84
CA ALA A 241 15.06 -6.14 0.55
C ALA A 241 15.68 -4.79 0.18
N ARG A 242 16.96 -4.63 0.48
CA ARG A 242 17.76 -3.52 -0.05
C ARG A 242 18.46 -4.00 -1.32
N PRO A 243 18.54 -3.19 -2.38
CA PRO A 243 19.22 -3.57 -3.61
C PRO A 243 20.68 -4.03 -3.39
N GLU A 244 21.38 -3.41 -2.43
CA GLU A 244 22.77 -3.70 -2.10
C GLU A 244 23.01 -5.12 -1.58
N THR A 245 21.93 -5.80 -1.15
CA THR A 245 22.01 -7.18 -0.61
C THR A 245 21.45 -8.24 -1.58
N GLY A 246 21.05 -7.83 -2.80
CA GLY A 246 20.50 -8.72 -3.81
C GLY A 246 21.57 -9.58 -4.48
N LEU A 247 21.23 -10.84 -4.78
CA LEU A 247 22.06 -11.70 -5.63
C LEU A 247 21.89 -11.30 -7.09
N THR A 248 22.93 -11.52 -7.90
CA THR A 248 22.95 -11.23 -9.34
C THR A 248 23.66 -12.31 -10.15
N ASP A 249 23.75 -13.52 -9.61
CA ASP A 249 24.54 -14.62 -10.17
C ASP A 249 23.82 -15.35 -11.31
N SER A 250 22.50 -15.27 -11.36
CA SER A 250 21.68 -15.88 -12.40
C SER A 250 20.72 -14.88 -13.05
N SER A 251 20.20 -15.21 -14.24
CA SER A 251 19.17 -14.40 -14.91
C SER A 251 17.91 -14.22 -14.04
N PHE A 252 17.59 -15.21 -13.21
CA PHE A 252 16.48 -15.14 -12.26
C PHE A 252 16.78 -14.18 -11.13
N ASP A 253 17.99 -14.18 -10.58
CA ASP A 253 18.41 -13.23 -9.55
C ASP A 253 18.37 -11.77 -10.07
N VAL A 254 18.86 -11.55 -11.30
CA VAL A 254 18.79 -10.25 -11.98
C VAL A 254 17.34 -9.79 -12.14
N LEU A 255 16.40 -10.68 -12.48
CA LEU A 255 14.97 -10.36 -12.58
C LEU A 255 14.40 -9.96 -11.21
N LEU A 256 14.68 -10.71 -10.14
CA LEU A 256 14.24 -10.38 -8.78
C LEU A 256 14.87 -9.07 -8.29
N GLN A 257 16.14 -8.85 -8.62
CA GLN A 257 16.84 -7.60 -8.30
C GLN A 257 16.20 -6.41 -9.02
N THR A 258 15.77 -6.59 -10.27
CA THR A 258 15.05 -5.55 -11.02
C THR A 258 13.75 -5.15 -10.31
N PHE A 259 12.96 -6.12 -9.84
CA PHE A 259 11.76 -5.84 -9.04
C PHE A 259 12.10 -5.12 -7.73
N THR A 260 13.20 -5.49 -7.07
CA THR A 260 13.67 -4.84 -5.84
C THR A 260 14.01 -3.37 -6.10
N ILE A 261 14.76 -3.07 -7.17
CA ILE A 261 15.16 -1.70 -7.55
C ILE A 261 13.92 -0.84 -7.86
N MET A 262 13.02 -1.35 -8.72
CA MET A 262 11.78 -0.64 -9.08
C MET A 262 10.90 -0.40 -7.84
N GLY A 263 10.77 -1.42 -7.00
CA GLY A 263 10.00 -1.37 -5.75
C GLY A 263 10.51 -0.30 -4.77
N GLN A 264 11.82 0.00 -4.74
CA GLN A 264 12.37 1.06 -3.88
C GLN A 264 11.82 2.44 -4.25
N THR A 265 11.75 2.75 -5.55
CA THR A 265 11.24 4.05 -6.02
C THR A 265 9.75 4.20 -5.71
N ILE A 266 8.95 3.18 -6.00
CA ILE A 266 7.51 3.16 -5.72
C ILE A 266 7.25 3.34 -4.22
N LYS A 267 7.95 2.55 -3.41
CA LYS A 267 7.85 2.56 -1.95
C LYS A 267 8.23 3.90 -1.35
N ALA A 268 9.34 4.50 -1.80
CA ALA A 268 9.79 5.79 -1.28
C ALA A 268 8.71 6.87 -1.45
N TYR A 269 8.13 6.97 -2.64
CA TYR A 269 7.03 7.90 -2.91
C TYR A 269 5.79 7.60 -2.07
N GLU A 270 5.41 6.32 -1.95
CA GLU A 270 4.21 5.91 -1.22
C GLU A 270 4.32 6.19 0.29
N LEU A 271 5.47 5.86 0.87
CA LEU A 271 5.73 6.08 2.29
C LEU A 271 5.82 7.56 2.66
N ASP A 272 6.52 8.37 1.85
CA ASP A 272 6.63 9.81 2.07
C ASP A 272 5.26 10.49 2.09
N LYS A 273 4.38 10.09 1.17
CA LYS A 273 3.08 10.75 0.99
C LYS A 273 1.98 10.25 1.93
N TYR A 274 1.99 8.97 2.32
CA TYR A 274 0.84 8.33 2.95
C TYR A 274 1.10 7.74 4.34
N ALA A 275 2.36 7.56 4.75
CA ALA A 275 2.69 7.04 6.07
C ALA A 275 2.98 8.16 7.06
N ASP A 276 2.37 8.11 8.25
CA ASP A 276 2.72 9.04 9.33
C ASP A 276 3.98 8.58 10.06
N VAL A 277 4.13 7.27 10.24
CA VAL A 277 5.31 6.63 10.84
C VAL A 277 5.71 5.41 10.03
N VAL A 278 7.00 5.25 9.81
CA VAL A 278 7.56 4.09 9.13
C VAL A 278 8.47 3.31 10.06
N ILE A 279 8.09 2.07 10.34
CA ILE A 279 8.88 1.11 11.13
C ILE A 279 9.72 0.28 10.16
N ARG A 280 11.05 0.26 10.38
CA ARG A 280 12.00 -0.49 9.57
C ARG A 280 12.81 -1.44 10.45
N PRO A 281 12.36 -2.70 10.60
CA PRO A 281 13.15 -3.74 11.27
C PRO A 281 14.52 -3.93 10.60
N ASN A 282 15.55 -4.15 11.39
CA ASN A 282 16.88 -4.41 10.85
C ASN A 282 17.01 -5.88 10.39
N LEU A 283 16.79 -6.12 9.11
CA LEU A 283 16.78 -7.45 8.49
C LEU A 283 17.90 -7.60 7.44
N ALA A 284 18.95 -6.80 7.51
CA ALA A 284 20.01 -6.77 6.50
C ALA A 284 20.73 -8.11 6.32
N ALA A 285 20.86 -8.89 7.40
CA ALA A 285 21.50 -10.22 7.38
C ALA A 285 20.55 -11.36 6.97
N MET A 286 19.24 -11.08 6.74
CA MET A 286 18.24 -12.10 6.48
C MET A 286 17.86 -12.14 5.00
N SER A 287 18.05 -13.30 4.36
CA SER A 287 17.52 -13.58 3.03
C SER A 287 15.99 -13.69 3.05
N GLY A 288 15.36 -13.39 1.89
CA GLY A 288 13.92 -13.62 1.72
C GLY A 288 13.50 -15.10 1.74
N SER A 289 14.43 -16.03 1.56
CA SER A 289 14.21 -17.49 1.61
C SER A 289 14.56 -18.13 2.95
N ASP A 290 15.04 -17.35 3.94
CA ASP A 290 15.52 -17.89 5.20
C ASP A 290 14.42 -17.91 6.28
N PHE A 291 13.56 -18.93 6.22
CA PHE A 291 12.52 -19.17 7.20
C PHE A 291 13.06 -19.64 8.58
N GLY A 292 14.31 -20.11 8.62
CA GLY A 292 14.97 -20.52 9.87
C GLY A 292 15.22 -19.35 10.83
N GLN A 293 15.39 -18.14 10.31
CA GLN A 293 15.65 -16.93 11.13
C GLN A 293 14.40 -16.24 11.68
N ARG A 294 13.26 -16.95 11.74
CA ARG A 294 11.98 -16.39 12.20
C ARG A 294 12.07 -15.68 13.56
N ASN A 295 12.79 -16.24 14.52
CA ASN A 295 12.95 -15.64 15.84
C ASN A 295 13.74 -14.32 15.79
N ALA A 296 14.82 -14.29 15.01
CA ALA A 296 15.61 -13.08 14.82
C ALA A 296 14.79 -11.97 14.14
N ALA A 297 13.98 -12.34 13.15
CA ALA A 297 13.10 -11.39 12.47
C ALA A 297 12.02 -10.83 13.41
N ILE A 298 11.38 -11.68 14.23
CA ILE A 298 10.40 -11.24 15.22
C ILE A 298 11.04 -10.26 16.21
N LEU A 299 12.22 -10.58 16.74
CA LEU A 299 12.96 -9.70 17.66
C LEU A 299 13.30 -8.37 16.99
N ALA A 300 13.80 -8.39 15.76
CA ALA A 300 14.09 -7.16 15.00
C ALA A 300 12.85 -6.26 14.81
N GLY A 301 11.66 -6.87 14.69
CA GLY A 301 10.38 -6.15 14.66
C GLY A 301 10.08 -5.45 15.99
N GLU A 302 10.28 -6.13 17.11
CA GLU A 302 10.07 -5.58 18.47
C GLU A 302 11.04 -4.41 18.74
N GLU A 303 12.32 -4.59 18.42
CA GLU A 303 13.36 -3.57 18.56
C GLU A 303 13.08 -2.32 17.71
N ALA A 304 12.62 -2.51 16.47
CA ALA A 304 12.28 -1.40 15.59
C ALA A 304 11.15 -0.55 16.15
N VAL A 305 10.12 -1.16 16.75
CA VAL A 305 9.05 -0.43 17.44
C VAL A 305 9.58 0.29 18.67
N ALA A 306 10.42 -0.35 19.48
CA ALA A 306 11.00 0.29 20.66
C ALA A 306 11.78 1.56 20.29
N LYS A 307 12.55 1.51 19.20
CA LYS A 307 13.34 2.63 18.69
C LYS A 307 12.48 3.81 18.24
N ILE A 308 11.36 3.55 17.54
CA ILE A 308 10.50 4.61 16.97
C ILE A 308 9.41 5.08 17.94
N MET A 309 9.24 4.42 19.09
CA MET A 309 8.12 4.66 20.00
C MET A 309 7.95 6.12 20.45
N PRO A 310 9.01 6.88 20.81
CA PRO A 310 8.86 8.28 21.18
C PRO A 310 8.25 9.14 20.06
N GLU A 311 8.68 8.89 18.82
CA GLU A 311 8.14 9.60 17.65
C GLU A 311 6.69 9.18 17.38
N LEU A 312 6.40 7.87 17.42
CA LEU A 312 5.07 7.34 17.21
C LEU A 312 4.05 7.93 18.21
N GLN A 313 4.38 7.92 19.50
CA GLN A 313 3.50 8.49 20.53
C GLN A 313 3.28 9.98 20.34
N ARG A 314 4.32 10.76 20.05
CA ARG A 314 4.22 12.19 19.78
C ARG A 314 3.29 12.48 18.60
N LYS A 315 3.47 11.78 17.46
CA LYS A 315 2.66 11.95 16.25
C LYS A 315 1.21 11.52 16.46
N LEU A 316 0.97 10.39 17.15
CA LEU A 316 -0.38 9.95 17.52
C LEU A 316 -1.11 10.96 18.41
N ALA A 317 -0.43 11.51 19.41
CA ALA A 317 -1.01 12.54 20.28
C ALA A 317 -1.39 13.79 19.49
N ALA A 318 -0.51 14.27 18.60
CA ALA A 318 -0.78 15.44 17.75
C ALA A 318 -1.98 15.19 16.81
N SER A 319 -2.10 13.98 16.21
CA SER A 319 -3.22 13.65 15.33
C SER A 319 -4.55 13.53 16.05
N ARG A 320 -4.59 13.11 17.31
CA ARG A 320 -5.81 13.04 18.14
C ARG A 320 -6.38 14.41 18.47
N VAL A 321 -5.57 15.44 18.47
CA VAL A 321 -6.00 16.83 18.72
C VAL A 321 -6.57 17.48 17.45
N ALA A 322 -6.19 16.97 16.26
CA ALA A 322 -6.56 17.52 14.96
C ALA A 322 -7.88 16.95 14.39
N VAL A 323 -8.44 15.90 15.00
CA VAL A 323 -9.70 15.24 14.63
C VAL A 323 -10.79 15.63 15.62
#